data_ba71f1ee3f7690bf0de2a94acfc1b903
#
_entry.id   ba71f1ee3f7690bf0de2a94acfc1b903
#
_cell.length_a   1.000
_cell.length_b   1.000
_cell.length_c   1.000
_cell.angle_alpha   90.00
_cell.angle_beta   90.00
_cell.angle_gamma   90.00
#
_symmetry.space_group_name_H-M   'P 1'
#
loop_
_entity.id
_entity.type
_entity.pdbx_description
1 polymer ?
#
loop_
_entity_poly.entity_id
_entity_poly.type
_entity_poly.pdbx_seq_one_letter_code
_entity_poly.pdbx_strand_id
1 'polypeptide(L)'
;MKIYFTDRFVLPLPEGHRFPMSKYRRLRDRLIASPVHFGDVFLEPPAASIEQLRLAHDPEYVERVVRGELTEKELKRIGFPWSPEMVERSCRSSGATLAAARAALGEGIAVNLAGGTHHAMRGAGEG
;
A
#
# COMPACT_ATOMS: atom_id res chain seq x y z
N MET A 1 -1.21 7.25 19.52
CA MET A 1 -0.59 6.37 18.50
C MET A 1 -0.82 6.95 17.13
N LYS A 2 0.11 6.76 16.17
CA LYS A 2 -0.07 7.15 14.76
C LYS A 2 -0.63 5.99 13.94
N ILE A 3 -1.68 6.27 13.17
CA ILE A 3 -2.37 5.32 12.29
C ILE A 3 -2.34 5.86 10.87
N TYR A 4 -1.62 5.19 9.98
CA TYR A 4 -1.48 5.58 8.59
C TYR A 4 -2.52 4.88 7.72
N PHE A 5 -3.17 5.63 6.80
CA PHE A 5 -4.19 5.12 5.92
C PHE A 5 -3.96 5.56 4.47
N THR A 6 -4.41 4.76 3.51
CA THR A 6 -4.23 5.01 2.07
C THR A 6 -5.52 4.77 1.26
N ASP A 7 -6.67 4.78 1.90
CA ASP A 7 -7.96 4.45 1.29
C ASP A 7 -8.44 5.46 0.22
N ARG A 8 -7.81 6.63 0.13
CA ARG A 8 -8.02 7.59 -0.97
C ARG A 8 -7.39 7.15 -2.28
N PHE A 9 -6.34 6.32 -2.22
CA PHE A 9 -5.65 5.79 -3.38
C PHE A 9 -6.30 4.47 -3.78
N VAL A 10 -7.32 4.55 -4.63
CA VAL A 10 -8.16 3.42 -5.03
C VAL A 10 -7.64 2.81 -6.32
N LEU A 11 -7.60 1.47 -6.38
CA LEU A 11 -7.37 0.74 -7.63
C LEU A 11 -8.65 0.77 -8.47
N PRO A 12 -8.58 1.17 -9.75
CA PRO A 12 -9.69 1.00 -10.69
C PRO A 12 -9.77 -0.47 -11.07
N LEU A 13 -10.60 -1.23 -10.36
CA LEU A 13 -10.80 -2.65 -10.62
C LEU A 13 -12.03 -2.85 -11.52
N PRO A 14 -12.00 -3.85 -12.43
CA PRO A 14 -13.16 -4.21 -13.25
C PRO A 14 -14.38 -4.56 -12.39
N GLU A 15 -15.57 -4.37 -12.94
CA GLU A 15 -16.81 -4.79 -12.30
C GLU A 15 -16.76 -6.30 -11.99
N GLY A 16 -17.22 -6.67 -10.80
CA GLY A 16 -17.18 -8.06 -10.32
C GLY A 16 -15.81 -8.54 -9.81
N HIS A 17 -14.80 -7.69 -9.78
CA HIS A 17 -13.50 -8.08 -9.21
C HIS A 17 -13.63 -8.44 -7.73
N ARG A 18 -13.08 -9.60 -7.33
CA ARG A 18 -13.25 -10.16 -5.98
C ARG A 18 -12.63 -9.33 -4.86
N PHE A 19 -11.68 -8.45 -5.16
CA PHE A 19 -10.99 -7.66 -4.16
C PHE A 19 -11.86 -6.49 -3.64
N PRO A 20 -12.24 -6.46 -2.36
CA PRO A 20 -13.15 -5.46 -1.82
C PRO A 20 -12.42 -4.16 -1.46
N MET A 21 -12.17 -3.29 -2.44
CA MET A 21 -11.44 -2.02 -2.23
C MET A 21 -12.05 -1.15 -1.12
N SER A 22 -13.36 -1.19 -0.92
CA SER A 22 -14.05 -0.41 0.11
C SER A 22 -13.67 -0.78 1.55
N LYS A 23 -13.03 -1.94 1.76
CA LYS A 23 -12.64 -2.41 3.11
C LYS A 23 -11.74 -1.43 3.85
N TYR A 24 -10.83 -0.75 3.13
CA TYR A 24 -9.87 0.17 3.73
C TYR A 24 -10.56 1.41 4.31
N ARG A 25 -11.47 2.02 3.55
CA ARG A 25 -12.27 3.15 4.02
C ARG A 25 -13.17 2.76 5.18
N ARG A 26 -13.87 1.62 5.06
CA ARG A 26 -14.73 1.11 6.14
C ARG A 26 -13.96 0.85 7.42
N LEU A 27 -12.74 0.31 7.31
CA LEU A 27 -11.87 0.08 8.47
C LEU A 27 -11.48 1.41 9.13
N ARG A 28 -10.98 2.38 8.34
CA ARG A 28 -10.64 3.70 8.87
C ARG A 28 -11.83 4.37 9.56
N ASP A 29 -12.98 4.43 8.88
CA ASP A 29 -14.19 5.07 9.41
C ASP A 29 -14.64 4.41 10.73
N ARG A 30 -14.56 3.08 10.82
CA ARG A 30 -14.89 2.34 12.04
C ARG A 30 -13.91 2.62 13.18
N LEU A 31 -12.62 2.74 12.90
CA LEU A 31 -11.61 3.09 13.90
C LEU A 31 -11.80 4.52 14.41
N ILE A 32 -12.05 5.49 13.52
CA ILE A 32 -12.32 6.89 13.89
C ILE A 32 -13.56 6.99 14.78
N ALA A 33 -14.61 6.21 14.50
CA ALA A 33 -15.83 6.21 15.29
C ALA A 33 -15.71 5.46 16.63
N SER A 34 -14.62 4.74 16.86
CA SER A 34 -14.44 3.93 18.07
C SER A 34 -13.83 4.78 19.19
N PRO A 35 -14.43 4.77 20.39
CA PRO A 35 -13.90 5.51 21.55
C PRO A 35 -12.54 4.97 22.03
N VAL A 36 -12.17 3.74 21.68
CA VAL A 36 -10.87 3.14 22.01
C VAL A 36 -9.72 3.89 21.33
N HIS A 37 -9.99 4.54 20.20
CA HIS A 37 -9.00 5.29 19.42
C HIS A 37 -9.08 6.81 19.66
N PHE A 38 -9.75 7.22 20.71
CA PHE A 38 -9.79 8.63 21.09
C PHE A 38 -8.36 9.11 21.45
N GLY A 39 -7.91 10.17 20.74
CA GLY A 39 -6.54 10.68 20.87
C GLY A 39 -5.51 10.05 19.91
N ASP A 40 -5.87 9.03 19.15
CA ASP A 40 -5.02 8.53 18.06
C ASP A 40 -5.02 9.50 16.87
N VAL A 41 -3.88 9.57 16.18
CA VAL A 41 -3.69 10.48 15.04
C VAL A 41 -3.72 9.70 13.74
N PHE A 42 -4.73 9.97 12.92
CA PHE A 42 -4.89 9.38 11.59
C PHE A 42 -4.17 10.23 10.54
N LEU A 43 -3.24 9.64 9.80
CA LEU A 43 -2.34 10.32 8.89
C LEU A 43 -2.33 9.66 7.51
N GLU A 44 -2.32 10.50 6.48
CA GLU A 44 -2.01 10.06 5.13
C GLU A 44 -0.49 9.98 4.96
N PRO A 45 0.06 8.83 4.52
CA PRO A 45 1.50 8.66 4.41
C PRO A 45 2.06 9.31 3.15
N PRO A 46 3.34 9.73 3.14
CA PRO A 46 4.04 9.99 1.89
C PRO A 46 4.14 8.70 1.06
N ALA A 47 4.24 8.82 -0.26
CA ALA A 47 4.61 7.70 -1.10
C ALA A 47 6.07 7.29 -0.82
N ALA A 48 6.38 6.00 -0.89
CA ALA A 48 7.77 5.57 -0.91
C ALA A 48 8.43 6.06 -2.20
N SER A 49 9.65 6.59 -2.11
CA SER A 49 10.41 6.99 -3.27
C SER A 49 10.95 5.78 -4.03
N ILE A 50 11.31 5.97 -5.30
CA ILE A 50 11.93 4.92 -6.12
C ILE A 50 13.23 4.42 -5.47
N GLU A 51 14.04 5.30 -4.89
CA GLU A 51 15.26 4.94 -4.17
C GLU A 51 14.95 4.04 -2.97
N GLN A 52 13.90 4.34 -2.22
CA GLN A 52 13.47 3.50 -1.09
C GLN A 52 12.99 2.12 -1.56
N LEU A 53 12.23 2.05 -2.66
CA LEU A 53 11.79 0.77 -3.22
C LEU A 53 12.97 -0.08 -3.73
N ARG A 54 13.98 0.54 -4.33
CA ARG A 54 15.21 -0.11 -4.82
C ARG A 54 16.10 -0.69 -3.70
N LEU A 55 15.90 -0.31 -2.45
CA LEU A 55 16.60 -0.94 -1.32
C LEU A 55 16.17 -2.41 -1.12
N ALA A 56 14.91 -2.74 -1.45
CA ALA A 56 14.35 -4.07 -1.27
C ALA A 56 14.12 -4.82 -2.59
N HIS A 57 13.87 -4.08 -3.66
CA HIS A 57 13.53 -4.64 -4.96
C HIS A 57 14.62 -4.43 -6.00
N ASP A 58 14.62 -5.29 -7.02
CA ASP A 58 15.46 -5.13 -8.21
C ASP A 58 15.11 -3.81 -8.92
N PRO A 59 16.11 -2.95 -9.21
CA PRO A 59 15.89 -1.68 -9.88
C PRO A 59 15.16 -1.81 -11.23
N GLU A 60 15.50 -2.82 -12.03
CA GLU A 60 14.84 -3.08 -13.31
C GLU A 60 13.36 -3.46 -13.12
N TYR A 61 13.07 -4.30 -12.13
CA TYR A 61 11.68 -4.66 -11.80
C TYR A 61 10.87 -3.42 -11.38
N VAL A 62 11.43 -2.56 -10.53
CA VAL A 62 10.77 -1.32 -10.10
C VAL A 62 10.47 -0.41 -11.30
N GLU A 63 11.43 -0.24 -12.22
CA GLU A 63 11.21 0.56 -13.43
C GLU A 63 10.12 -0.01 -14.31
N ARG A 64 10.09 -1.32 -14.55
CA ARG A 64 9.06 -1.99 -15.34
C ARG A 64 7.67 -1.84 -14.72
N VAL A 65 7.55 -1.95 -13.40
CA VAL A 65 6.30 -1.68 -12.69
C VAL A 65 5.84 -0.24 -12.93
N VAL A 66 6.73 0.74 -12.74
CA VAL A 66 6.38 2.17 -12.88
C VAL A 66 5.97 2.52 -14.31
N ARG A 67 6.65 1.94 -15.31
CA ARG A 67 6.38 2.21 -16.74
C ARG A 67 5.23 1.39 -17.33
N GLY A 68 4.71 0.40 -16.61
CA GLY A 68 3.68 -0.51 -17.13
C GLY A 68 4.22 -1.55 -18.11
N GLU A 69 5.48 -1.94 -17.95
CA GLU A 69 6.20 -2.88 -18.81
C GLU A 69 6.20 -4.31 -18.25
N LEU A 70 5.29 -4.61 -17.32
CA LEU A 70 5.09 -5.97 -16.83
C LEU A 70 4.39 -6.82 -17.88
N THR A 71 4.82 -8.08 -18.00
CA THR A 71 4.18 -9.05 -18.88
C THR A 71 2.79 -9.45 -18.38
N GLU A 72 1.95 -9.97 -19.27
CA GLU A 72 0.64 -10.50 -18.88
C GLU A 72 0.73 -11.60 -17.81
N LYS A 73 1.78 -12.43 -17.86
CA LYS A 73 2.02 -13.47 -16.87
C LYS A 73 2.31 -12.89 -15.49
N GLU A 74 3.10 -11.83 -15.42
CA GLU A 74 3.38 -11.11 -14.16
C GLU A 74 2.13 -10.44 -13.62
N LEU A 75 1.34 -9.78 -14.46
CA LEU A 75 0.08 -9.15 -14.06
C LEU A 75 -0.95 -10.17 -13.57
N LYS A 76 -1.06 -11.33 -14.22
CA LYS A 76 -1.91 -12.44 -13.75
C LYS A 76 -1.45 -12.97 -12.38
N ARG A 77 -0.15 -13.04 -12.16
CA ARG A 77 0.43 -13.48 -10.88
C ARG A 77 0.17 -12.46 -9.76
N ILE A 78 0.25 -11.17 -10.06
CA ILE A 78 -0.09 -10.09 -9.14
C ILE A 78 -1.60 -10.06 -8.85
N GLY A 79 -2.44 -10.42 -9.84
CA GLY A 79 -3.89 -10.45 -9.69
C GLY A 79 -4.57 -9.10 -9.82
N PHE A 80 -3.84 -8.04 -10.17
CA PHE A 80 -4.38 -6.71 -10.46
C PHE A 80 -3.98 -6.25 -11.84
N PRO A 81 -4.88 -5.58 -12.60
CA PRO A 81 -4.51 -4.91 -13.83
C PRO A 81 -3.56 -3.76 -13.52
N TRP A 82 -2.61 -3.54 -14.42
CA TRP A 82 -1.74 -2.38 -14.30
C TRP A 82 -2.51 -1.09 -14.55
N SER A 83 -2.22 -0.08 -13.76
CA SER A 83 -2.63 1.30 -13.97
C SER A 83 -1.70 2.25 -13.20
N PRO A 84 -1.64 3.55 -13.56
CA PRO A 84 -0.90 4.54 -12.78
C PRO A 84 -1.37 4.59 -11.31
N GLU A 85 -2.67 4.39 -11.07
CA GLU A 85 -3.25 4.35 -9.73
C GLU A 85 -2.78 3.12 -8.94
N MET A 86 -2.54 1.97 -9.62
CA MET A 86 -1.94 0.80 -8.97
C MET A 86 -0.52 1.12 -8.48
N VAL A 87 0.28 1.81 -9.31
CA VAL A 87 1.64 2.23 -8.95
C VAL A 87 1.61 3.19 -7.76
N GLU A 88 0.79 4.25 -7.85
CA GLU A 88 0.64 5.24 -6.77
C GLU A 88 0.22 4.57 -5.46
N ARG A 89 -0.81 3.72 -5.51
CA ARG A 89 -1.26 2.99 -4.33
C ARG A 89 -0.18 2.10 -3.73
N SER A 90 0.59 1.40 -4.56
CA SER A 90 1.69 0.54 -4.11
C SER A 90 2.78 1.36 -3.40
N CYS A 91 3.16 2.50 -3.98
CA CYS A 91 4.10 3.44 -3.36
C CYS A 91 3.57 4.00 -2.04
N ARG A 92 2.27 4.34 -1.96
CA ARG A 92 1.64 4.83 -0.72
C ARG A 92 1.57 3.76 0.37
N SER A 93 1.24 2.52 0.01
CA SER A 93 1.20 1.40 0.95
C SER A 93 2.58 1.10 1.54
N SER A 94 3.62 1.11 0.69
CA SER A 94 5.01 0.93 1.12
C SER A 94 5.48 2.12 1.98
N GLY A 95 5.15 3.35 1.57
CA GLY A 95 5.44 4.56 2.32
C GLY A 95 4.76 4.59 3.68
N ALA A 96 3.52 4.08 3.77
CA ALA A 96 2.81 3.93 5.04
C ALA A 96 3.54 2.98 6.00
N THR A 97 4.08 1.86 5.48
CA THR A 97 4.90 0.94 6.29
C THR A 97 6.17 1.62 6.79
N LEU A 98 6.88 2.36 5.93
CA LEU A 98 8.08 3.10 6.32
C LEU A 98 7.77 4.20 7.35
N ALA A 99 6.67 4.94 7.16
CA ALA A 99 6.25 5.98 8.09
C ALA A 99 5.83 5.39 9.45
N ALA A 100 5.08 4.29 9.45
CA ALA A 100 4.68 3.58 10.67
C ALA A 100 5.90 3.03 11.42
N ALA A 101 6.86 2.40 10.72
CA ALA A 101 8.09 1.89 11.33
C ALA A 101 8.90 3.02 12.00
N ARG A 102 9.08 4.16 11.31
CA ARG A 102 9.77 5.33 11.87
C ARG A 102 9.05 5.90 13.09
N ALA A 103 7.72 6.01 13.04
CA ALA A 103 6.93 6.47 14.18
C ALA A 103 7.04 5.51 15.36
N ALA A 104 6.99 4.20 15.12
CA ALA A 104 7.11 3.19 16.17
C ALA A 104 8.48 3.19 16.85
N LEU A 105 9.56 3.50 16.13
CA LEU A 105 10.90 3.65 16.74
C LEU A 105 10.97 4.78 17.77
N GLY A 106 10.17 5.85 17.60
CA GLY A 106 10.12 6.97 18.53
C GLY A 106 9.02 6.87 19.60
N GLU A 107 7.88 6.25 19.23
CA GLU A 107 6.65 6.27 20.04
C GLU A 107 6.27 4.86 20.56
N GLY A 108 7.04 3.84 20.23
CA GLY A 108 6.82 2.45 20.65
C GLY A 108 5.86 1.67 19.75
N ILE A 109 4.82 2.31 19.21
CA ILE A 109 3.82 1.66 18.34
C ILE A 109 3.26 2.61 17.29
N ALA A 110 3.02 2.10 16.10
CA ALA A 110 2.25 2.75 15.03
C ALA A 110 1.60 1.71 14.13
N VAL A 111 0.63 2.09 13.31
CA VAL A 111 -0.16 1.18 12.50
C VAL A 111 -0.21 1.65 11.04
N ASN A 112 -0.14 0.69 10.09
CA ASN A 112 -0.48 0.88 8.69
C ASN A 112 -1.75 0.07 8.36
N LEU A 113 -2.82 0.75 7.95
CA LEU A 113 -4.11 0.11 7.62
C LEU A 113 -4.15 -0.52 6.21
N ALA A 114 -3.12 -0.32 5.41
CA ALA A 114 -3.14 -0.70 3.98
C ALA A 114 -2.15 -1.81 3.60
N GLY A 115 -1.49 -2.44 4.56
CA GLY A 115 -0.48 -3.46 4.27
C GLY A 115 -1.05 -4.85 3.96
N GLY A 116 -0.21 -5.72 3.39
CA GLY A 116 -0.35 -7.17 3.49
C GLY A 116 -1.33 -7.86 2.55
N THR A 117 -1.48 -7.42 1.31
CA THR A 117 -2.33 -8.13 0.32
C THR A 117 -1.55 -9.01 -0.65
N HIS A 118 -0.25 -8.81 -0.76
CA HIS A 118 0.60 -9.49 -1.76
C HIS A 118 1.91 -9.96 -1.13
N HIS A 119 2.49 -10.99 -1.73
CA HIS A 119 3.84 -11.43 -1.44
C HIS A 119 4.81 -10.62 -2.31
N ALA A 120 5.65 -9.81 -1.68
CA ALA A 120 6.67 -9.03 -2.36
C ALA A 120 7.99 -9.78 -2.37
N MET A 121 8.53 -10.00 -3.56
CA MET A 121 9.86 -10.59 -3.78
C MET A 121 10.77 -9.53 -4.39
N ARG A 122 12.08 -9.81 -4.45
CA ARG A 122 13.04 -8.86 -5.01
C ARG A 122 12.71 -8.44 -6.44
N GLY A 123 12.36 -9.37 -7.31
CA GLY A 123 12.07 -9.13 -8.74
C GLY A 123 10.66 -9.55 -9.16
N ALA A 124 9.73 -9.73 -8.23
CA ALA A 124 8.37 -10.18 -8.55
C ALA A 124 7.36 -9.82 -7.46
N GLY A 125 6.08 -9.85 -7.82
CA GLY A 125 4.95 -9.79 -6.89
C GLY A 125 3.98 -10.93 -7.14
N GLU A 126 3.27 -11.35 -6.09
CA GLU A 126 2.25 -12.41 -6.16
C GLU A 126 1.13 -12.13 -5.15
N GLY A 127 -0.15 -12.34 -5.56
CA GLY A 127 -1.31 -12.13 -4.71
C GLY A 127 -2.47 -13.06 -4.99
#